data_42a5c0a9fdcd4fbf7fa379e31d7e7ec6
#
_entry.id   42a5c0a9fdcd4fbf7fa379e31d7e7ec6
#
_cell.length_a   1.000
_cell.length_b   1.000
_cell.length_c   1.000
_cell.angle_alpha   90.00
_cell.angle_beta   90.00
_cell.angle_gamma   90.00
#
_symmetry.space_group_name_H-M   'P 1'
#
loop_
_entity.id
_entity.type
_entity.pdbx_description
1 polymer ?
#
loop_
_entity_poly.entity_id
_entity_poly.type
_entity_poly.pdbx_seq_one_letter_code
_entity_poly.pdbx_strand_id
1 'polypeptide(L)'
;VRLQETTKIALFGANQSGKTLQIGNLIRAFGAANVGIVSCEDGLKTVASVVDPQHIYECNGIADLREAYKWAAARYAGPDKWVCVDGGTRAMQWKAGEVWAGSDDAYTAIASGTSRANLPKELRPFLRFITKDGDIDGQRQWIQIGRDIEFEIGRWVRLPSNMYWTFWEDETSKGQYEKGLPMQVDAPGKAGRDAIYGAFDFVMRLVREGEKVVAKHDPDRKMIRSKTRDDWAGSIKVPTTIKDFNLAAFVTETLHRPVNAPPTQEASA
;
A
#
# COMPACT_ATOMS: atom_id res chain seq x y z
N VAL A 1 -15.63 22.98 -12.64
CA VAL A 1 -15.04 21.68 -12.99
C VAL A 1 -15.07 20.87 -11.70
N ARG A 2 -16.00 19.89 -11.58
CA ARG A 2 -15.91 18.90 -10.50
C ARG A 2 -14.68 18.05 -10.81
N LEU A 3 -13.61 18.20 -10.05
CA LEU A 3 -12.55 17.21 -10.02
C LEU A 3 -13.22 15.90 -9.61
N GLN A 4 -13.24 14.91 -10.50
CA GLN A 4 -13.64 13.56 -10.13
C GLN A 4 -12.56 13.03 -9.17
N GLU A 5 -12.86 13.10 -7.88
CA GLU A 5 -11.92 12.67 -6.86
C GLU A 5 -11.80 11.15 -6.91
N THR A 6 -10.58 10.68 -7.02
CA THR A 6 -10.27 9.26 -6.94
C THR A 6 -10.16 8.83 -5.47
N THR A 7 -10.56 7.62 -5.15
CA THR A 7 -10.55 7.08 -3.78
C THR A 7 -9.27 6.29 -3.52
N LYS A 8 -8.63 6.52 -2.39
CA LYS A 8 -7.40 5.84 -1.97
C LYS A 8 -7.68 5.04 -0.70
N ILE A 9 -7.64 3.71 -0.81
CA ILE A 9 -8.01 2.79 0.27
C ILE A 9 -6.82 1.89 0.60
N ALA A 10 -6.48 1.79 1.87
CA ALA A 10 -5.54 0.83 2.41
C ALA A 10 -6.26 -0.12 3.38
N LEU A 11 -6.09 -1.41 3.18
CA LEU A 11 -6.59 -2.41 4.12
C LEU A 11 -5.43 -3.21 4.70
N PHE A 12 -5.43 -3.38 6.01
CA PHE A 12 -4.41 -4.17 6.70
C PHE A 12 -5.04 -5.27 7.54
N GLY A 13 -4.26 -6.28 7.85
CA GLY A 13 -4.72 -7.42 8.66
C GLY A 13 -3.78 -8.61 8.56
N ALA A 14 -4.01 -9.61 9.40
CA ALA A 14 -3.25 -10.85 9.41
C ALA A 14 -3.34 -11.58 8.06
N ASN A 15 -2.50 -12.60 7.88
CA ASN A 15 -2.62 -13.51 6.75
C ASN A 15 -4.03 -14.12 6.72
N GLN A 16 -4.55 -14.35 5.52
CA GLN A 16 -5.89 -14.91 5.29
C GLN A 16 -7.06 -14.05 5.79
N SER A 17 -6.84 -12.77 6.15
CA SER A 17 -7.92 -11.86 6.55
C SER A 17 -8.86 -11.45 5.40
N GLY A 18 -8.55 -11.83 4.15
CA GLY A 18 -9.38 -11.54 2.98
C GLY A 18 -8.97 -10.29 2.19
N LYS A 19 -7.77 -9.74 2.41
CA LYS A 19 -7.26 -8.56 1.68
C LYS A 19 -7.24 -8.77 0.17
N THR A 20 -6.56 -9.82 -0.29
CA THR A 20 -6.46 -10.13 -1.73
C THR A 20 -7.82 -10.47 -2.35
N LEU A 21 -8.76 -11.05 -1.57
CA LEU A 21 -10.12 -11.31 -2.04
C LEU A 21 -10.82 -10.02 -2.51
N GLN A 22 -10.52 -8.87 -1.89
CA GLN A 22 -11.11 -7.59 -2.27
C GLN A 22 -10.70 -7.14 -3.67
N ILE A 23 -9.53 -7.56 -4.17
CA ILE A 23 -9.13 -7.34 -5.58
C ILE A 23 -10.11 -8.07 -6.51
N GLY A 24 -10.44 -9.32 -6.19
CA GLY A 24 -11.42 -10.07 -6.95
C GLY A 24 -12.82 -9.41 -6.95
N ASN A 25 -13.21 -8.81 -5.84
CA ASN A 25 -14.48 -8.05 -5.75
C ASN A 25 -14.47 -6.81 -6.65
N LEU A 26 -13.35 -6.07 -6.69
CA LEU A 26 -13.19 -4.94 -7.59
C LEU A 26 -13.25 -5.38 -9.06
N ILE A 27 -12.58 -6.48 -9.43
CA ILE A 27 -12.60 -7.01 -10.80
C ILE A 27 -14.02 -7.38 -11.23
N ARG A 28 -14.78 -8.07 -10.36
CA ARG A 28 -16.17 -8.45 -10.66
C ARG A 28 -17.08 -7.24 -10.85
N ALA A 29 -16.87 -6.19 -10.08
CA ALA A 29 -17.71 -4.98 -10.12
C ALA A 29 -17.33 -4.03 -11.24
N PHE A 30 -16.05 -3.81 -11.47
CA PHE A 30 -15.56 -2.77 -12.38
C PHE A 30 -15.01 -3.34 -13.70
N GLY A 31 -14.88 -4.65 -13.83
CA GLY A 31 -14.30 -5.33 -14.99
C GLY A 31 -12.78 -5.40 -14.96
N ALA A 32 -12.21 -6.51 -15.45
CA ALA A 32 -10.77 -6.76 -15.44
C ALA A 32 -9.96 -5.67 -16.16
N ALA A 33 -10.45 -5.15 -17.27
CA ALA A 33 -9.79 -4.08 -18.04
C ALA A 33 -9.66 -2.74 -17.29
N ASN A 34 -10.36 -2.58 -16.18
CA ASN A 34 -10.34 -1.37 -15.35
C ASN A 34 -9.54 -1.54 -14.06
N VAL A 35 -8.99 -2.74 -13.79
CA VAL A 35 -8.29 -3.06 -12.55
C VAL A 35 -6.88 -3.56 -12.87
N GLY A 36 -5.88 -2.72 -12.66
CA GLY A 36 -4.47 -3.12 -12.74
C GLY A 36 -3.96 -3.59 -11.39
N ILE A 37 -3.21 -4.69 -11.38
CA ILE A 37 -2.68 -5.30 -10.17
C ILE A 37 -1.17 -5.26 -10.19
N VAL A 38 -0.58 -4.72 -9.15
CA VAL A 38 0.86 -4.79 -8.85
C VAL A 38 1.03 -5.79 -7.74
N SER A 39 1.62 -6.94 -8.06
CA SER A 39 1.82 -8.06 -7.12
C SER A 39 3.21 -8.00 -6.55
N CYS A 40 3.31 -7.75 -5.24
CA CYS A 40 4.56 -7.78 -4.50
C CYS A 40 4.68 -9.04 -3.61
N GLU A 41 3.68 -9.92 -3.66
CA GLU A 41 3.57 -11.17 -2.90
C GLU A 41 2.89 -12.26 -3.75
N ASP A 42 3.05 -13.53 -3.36
CA ASP A 42 2.43 -14.68 -4.05
C ASP A 42 0.93 -14.85 -3.72
N GLY A 43 0.24 -13.78 -3.33
CA GLY A 43 -1.13 -13.82 -2.79
C GLY A 43 -2.24 -14.01 -3.84
N LEU A 44 -1.97 -13.75 -5.12
CA LEU A 44 -2.99 -13.71 -6.18
C LEU A 44 -3.66 -15.05 -6.49
N LYS A 45 -3.13 -16.17 -6.00
CA LYS A 45 -3.77 -17.51 -6.16
C LYS A 45 -5.23 -17.54 -5.71
N THR A 46 -5.57 -16.75 -4.69
CA THR A 46 -6.94 -16.64 -4.15
C THR A 46 -7.94 -16.07 -5.15
N VAL A 47 -7.48 -15.29 -6.12
CA VAL A 47 -8.31 -14.61 -7.12
C VAL A 47 -7.98 -15.02 -8.55
N ALA A 48 -7.17 -16.06 -8.72
CA ALA A 48 -6.68 -16.52 -10.02
C ALA A 48 -7.79 -16.78 -11.06
N SER A 49 -8.98 -17.20 -10.61
CA SER A 49 -10.12 -17.48 -11.51
C SER A 49 -10.78 -16.24 -12.13
N VAL A 50 -10.48 -15.05 -11.62
CA VAL A 50 -11.09 -13.79 -12.07
C VAL A 50 -10.07 -12.77 -12.57
N VAL A 51 -8.78 -13.05 -12.37
CA VAL A 51 -7.68 -12.17 -12.78
C VAL A 51 -7.20 -12.56 -14.16
N ASP A 52 -7.07 -11.57 -15.05
CA ASP A 52 -6.42 -11.75 -16.34
C ASP A 52 -4.92 -11.38 -16.21
N PRO A 53 -3.98 -12.28 -16.55
CA PRO A 53 -2.54 -12.07 -16.43
C PRO A 53 -2.03 -10.78 -17.11
N GLN A 54 -2.66 -10.32 -18.18
CA GLN A 54 -2.28 -9.08 -18.87
C GLN A 54 -2.47 -7.82 -18.01
N HIS A 55 -3.27 -7.91 -16.95
CA HIS A 55 -3.56 -6.85 -15.99
C HIS A 55 -2.76 -6.97 -14.69
N ILE A 56 -1.77 -7.87 -14.66
CA ILE A 56 -0.86 -8.05 -13.54
C ILE A 56 0.53 -7.55 -13.91
N TYR A 57 1.17 -6.87 -12.97
CA TYR A 57 2.60 -6.58 -12.97
C TYR A 57 3.22 -7.23 -11.73
N GLU A 58 4.06 -8.23 -11.94
CA GLU A 58 4.77 -8.91 -10.84
C GLU A 58 6.03 -8.14 -10.46
N CYS A 59 6.22 -7.91 -9.17
CA CYS A 59 7.37 -7.22 -8.60
C CYS A 59 8.16 -8.17 -7.70
N ASN A 60 9.48 -8.22 -7.90
CA ASN A 60 10.41 -8.98 -7.09
C ASN A 60 11.38 -8.07 -6.29
N GLY A 61 11.25 -6.76 -6.45
CA GLY A 61 12.09 -5.79 -5.78
C GLY A 61 11.74 -4.34 -6.11
N ILE A 62 12.54 -3.42 -5.58
CA ILE A 62 12.29 -1.98 -5.72
C ILE A 62 12.42 -1.47 -7.16
N ALA A 63 13.25 -2.10 -7.99
CA ALA A 63 13.38 -1.74 -9.40
C ALA A 63 12.08 -2.04 -10.15
N ASP A 64 11.50 -3.23 -9.92
CA ASP A 64 10.24 -3.64 -10.52
C ASP A 64 9.10 -2.75 -10.06
N LEU A 65 9.08 -2.33 -8.79
CA LEU A 65 8.07 -1.41 -8.26
C LEU A 65 8.10 -0.05 -8.99
N ARG A 66 9.27 0.43 -9.38
CA ARG A 66 9.41 1.66 -10.18
C ARG A 66 8.85 1.50 -11.60
N GLU A 67 9.09 0.36 -12.23
CA GLU A 67 8.55 0.05 -13.56
C GLU A 67 7.03 -0.22 -13.49
N ALA A 68 6.57 -0.91 -12.45
CA ALA A 68 5.15 -1.12 -12.19
C ALA A 68 4.38 0.21 -12.06
N TYR A 69 4.98 1.22 -11.42
CA TYR A 69 4.38 2.57 -11.38
C TYR A 69 4.20 3.16 -12.79
N LYS A 70 5.21 3.06 -13.65
CA LYS A 70 5.13 3.56 -15.04
C LYS A 70 4.06 2.81 -15.83
N TRP A 71 4.03 1.49 -15.69
CA TRP A 71 3.02 0.64 -16.29
C TRP A 71 1.60 1.00 -15.83
N ALA A 72 1.39 1.19 -14.53
CA ALA A 72 0.11 1.58 -13.98
C ALA A 72 -0.31 2.97 -14.46
N ALA A 73 0.61 3.94 -14.45
CA ALA A 73 0.35 5.31 -14.93
C ALA A 73 -0.03 5.35 -16.41
N ALA A 74 0.56 4.50 -17.24
CA ALA A 74 0.27 4.45 -18.66
C ALA A 74 -1.08 3.77 -19.01
N ARG A 75 -1.51 2.79 -18.19
CA ARG A 75 -2.65 1.93 -18.54
C ARG A 75 -3.90 2.20 -17.72
N TYR A 76 -3.74 2.68 -16.48
CA TYR A 76 -4.82 2.79 -15.50
C TYR A 76 -5.00 4.22 -14.97
N ALA A 77 -4.61 5.23 -15.75
CA ALA A 77 -4.93 6.61 -15.44
C ALA A 77 -6.41 6.89 -15.79
N GLY A 78 -7.18 7.30 -14.77
CA GLY A 78 -8.59 7.64 -14.94
C GLY A 78 -9.41 7.40 -13.67
N PRO A 79 -10.50 8.16 -13.47
CA PRO A 79 -11.31 8.10 -12.25
C PRO A 79 -12.13 6.80 -12.12
N ASP A 80 -12.33 6.09 -13.22
CA ASP A 80 -13.00 4.78 -13.33
C ASP A 80 -12.01 3.61 -13.27
N LYS A 81 -10.70 3.89 -13.25
CA LYS A 81 -9.65 2.89 -13.18
C LYS A 81 -9.22 2.63 -11.75
N TRP A 82 -8.76 1.41 -11.50
CA TRP A 82 -8.22 0.97 -10.23
C TRP A 82 -6.79 0.51 -10.39
N VAL A 83 -5.94 0.88 -9.43
CA VAL A 83 -4.61 0.31 -9.26
C VAL A 83 -4.58 -0.36 -7.90
N CYS A 84 -4.40 -1.67 -7.90
CA CYS A 84 -4.30 -2.50 -6.71
C CYS A 84 -2.84 -2.87 -6.47
N VAL A 85 -2.30 -2.60 -5.28
CA VAL A 85 -0.98 -3.08 -4.87
C VAL A 85 -1.17 -4.15 -3.80
N ASP A 86 -0.93 -5.41 -4.16
CA ASP A 86 -0.98 -6.54 -3.24
C ASP A 86 0.41 -6.78 -2.64
N GLY A 87 0.54 -6.57 -1.32
CA GLY A 87 1.81 -6.63 -0.61
C GLY A 87 2.49 -5.28 -0.40
N GLY A 88 1.75 -4.25 -0.02
CA GLY A 88 2.29 -2.92 0.29
C GLY A 88 3.36 -2.93 1.38
N THR A 89 3.22 -3.79 2.41
CA THR A 89 4.27 -4.00 3.43
C THR A 89 5.57 -4.46 2.78
N ARG A 90 5.52 -5.43 1.87
CA ARG A 90 6.71 -5.94 1.16
C ARG A 90 7.35 -4.86 0.29
N ALA A 91 6.54 -4.09 -0.43
CA ALA A 91 7.02 -2.97 -1.23
C ALA A 91 7.78 -1.94 -0.37
N MET A 92 7.29 -1.63 0.83
CA MET A 92 7.94 -0.71 1.74
C MET A 92 9.20 -1.32 2.39
N GLN A 93 9.21 -2.62 2.66
CA GLN A 93 10.41 -3.34 3.14
C GLN A 93 11.53 -3.32 2.10
N TRP A 94 11.24 -3.49 0.81
CA TRP A 94 12.25 -3.34 -0.25
C TRP A 94 12.85 -1.95 -0.26
N LYS A 95 12.01 -0.92 -0.04
CA LYS A 95 12.48 0.46 0.01
C LYS A 95 13.42 0.72 1.20
N ALA A 96 13.10 0.15 2.35
CA ALA A 96 13.97 0.20 3.52
C ALA A 96 15.28 -0.59 3.29
N GLY A 97 15.17 -1.77 2.70
CA GLY A 97 16.30 -2.63 2.35
C GLY A 97 17.32 -1.95 1.43
N GLU A 98 16.88 -1.12 0.49
CA GLU A 98 17.76 -0.32 -0.38
C GLU A 98 18.68 0.61 0.44
N VAL A 99 18.15 1.25 1.48
CA VAL A 99 18.92 2.14 2.37
C VAL A 99 19.88 1.35 3.24
N TRP A 100 19.43 0.24 3.84
CA TRP A 100 20.28 -0.59 4.71
C TRP A 100 21.42 -1.22 3.93
N ALA A 101 21.14 -1.93 2.84
CA ALA A 101 22.16 -2.59 2.05
C ALA A 101 23.20 -1.61 1.51
N GLY A 102 22.76 -0.47 0.94
CA GLY A 102 23.69 0.54 0.45
C GLY A 102 24.56 1.17 1.55
N SER A 103 24.03 1.28 2.79
CA SER A 103 24.82 1.78 3.93
C SER A 103 25.83 0.75 4.41
N ASP A 104 25.45 -0.52 4.47
CA ASP A 104 26.34 -1.61 4.88
C ASP A 104 27.46 -1.82 3.85
N ASP A 105 27.17 -1.73 2.56
CA ASP A 105 28.17 -1.80 1.49
C ASP A 105 29.15 -0.63 1.56
N ALA A 106 28.65 0.59 1.78
CA ALA A 106 29.50 1.78 1.93
C ALA A 106 30.39 1.68 3.18
N TYR A 107 29.85 1.20 4.30
CA TYR A 107 30.58 0.95 5.54
C TYR A 107 31.69 -0.08 5.30
N THR A 108 31.36 -1.22 4.71
CA THR A 108 32.31 -2.31 4.44
C THR A 108 33.46 -1.84 3.55
N ALA A 109 33.16 -1.06 2.51
CA ALA A 109 34.20 -0.53 1.62
C ALA A 109 35.15 0.43 2.38
N ILE A 110 34.64 1.30 3.26
CA ILE A 110 35.46 2.19 4.08
C ILE A 110 36.29 1.41 5.10
N ALA A 111 35.70 0.46 5.79
CA ALA A 111 36.36 -0.40 6.77
C ALA A 111 37.49 -1.24 6.13
N SER A 112 37.36 -1.58 4.84
CA SER A 112 38.36 -2.26 4.04
C SER A 112 39.47 -1.33 3.48
N GLY A 113 39.48 -0.05 3.88
CA GLY A 113 40.53 0.90 3.51
C GLY A 113 40.23 1.76 2.27
N THR A 114 39.03 1.65 1.69
CA THR A 114 38.64 2.57 0.59
C THR A 114 38.40 3.96 1.15
N SER A 115 39.12 4.96 0.64
CA SER A 115 38.86 6.34 1.05
C SER A 115 37.47 6.81 0.60
N ARG A 116 36.84 7.72 1.35
CA ARG A 116 35.51 8.29 1.00
C ARG A 116 35.46 8.89 -0.40
N ALA A 117 36.58 9.49 -0.86
CA ALA A 117 36.70 10.09 -2.19
C ALA A 117 36.71 9.04 -3.31
N ASN A 118 37.23 7.85 -3.02
CA ASN A 118 37.37 6.75 -3.97
C ASN A 118 36.21 5.74 -3.94
N LEU A 119 35.18 6.01 -3.13
CA LEU A 119 34.02 5.13 -3.05
C LEU A 119 33.33 5.03 -4.42
N PRO A 120 32.86 3.85 -4.83
CA PRO A 120 32.03 3.65 -6.03
C PRO A 120 30.88 4.66 -6.09
N LYS A 121 30.56 5.14 -7.28
CA LYS A 121 29.57 6.21 -7.47
C LYS A 121 28.21 5.81 -6.88
N GLU A 122 27.85 4.56 -6.95
CA GLU A 122 26.61 3.95 -6.46
C GLU A 122 26.52 4.02 -4.93
N LEU A 123 27.65 3.93 -4.24
CA LEU A 123 27.73 3.94 -2.77
C LEU A 123 27.86 5.35 -2.17
N ARG A 124 28.26 6.34 -2.97
CA ARG A 124 28.42 7.73 -2.48
C ARG A 124 27.19 8.32 -1.82
N PRO A 125 25.95 8.09 -2.29
CA PRO A 125 24.75 8.57 -1.62
C PRO A 125 24.61 8.09 -0.18
N PHE A 126 25.19 6.93 0.15
CA PHE A 126 25.10 6.30 1.48
C PHE A 126 26.17 6.81 2.47
N LEU A 127 27.17 7.56 1.99
CA LEU A 127 28.18 8.20 2.87
C LEU A 127 27.57 9.08 3.97
N ARG A 128 26.40 9.65 3.72
CA ARG A 128 25.68 10.47 4.71
C ARG A 128 25.23 9.68 5.94
N PHE A 129 25.21 8.35 5.86
CA PHE A 129 24.88 7.45 6.97
C PHE A 129 26.12 6.95 7.73
N ILE A 130 27.31 7.28 7.26
CA ILE A 130 28.57 6.91 7.91
C ILE A 130 29.08 8.12 8.69
N THR A 131 29.21 7.97 10.00
CA THR A 131 29.73 9.01 10.92
C THR A 131 31.18 9.37 10.60
N LYS A 132 31.72 10.43 11.21
CA LYS A 132 33.14 10.79 11.04
C LYS A 132 34.07 9.71 11.58
N ASP A 133 33.62 9.00 12.62
CA ASP A 133 34.36 7.91 13.28
C ASP A 133 34.28 6.58 12.51
N GLY A 134 33.49 6.55 11.42
CA GLY A 134 33.37 5.40 10.55
C GLY A 134 32.15 4.50 10.83
N ASP A 135 31.36 4.77 11.85
CA ASP A 135 30.21 3.95 12.24
C ASP A 135 28.95 4.28 11.43
N ILE A 136 28.00 3.36 11.36
CA ILE A 136 26.71 3.58 10.74
C ILE A 136 25.80 4.40 11.68
N ASP A 137 25.27 5.53 11.19
CA ASP A 137 24.27 6.33 11.89
C ASP A 137 22.85 5.77 11.63
N GLY A 138 22.43 4.86 12.47
CA GLY A 138 21.12 4.20 12.36
C GLY A 138 19.95 5.19 12.47
N GLN A 139 20.08 6.29 13.22
CA GLN A 139 19.02 7.29 13.32
C GLN A 139 18.81 8.01 11.97
N ARG A 140 19.90 8.37 11.30
CA ARG A 140 19.80 8.98 9.94
C ARG A 140 19.25 8.02 8.92
N GLN A 141 19.60 6.72 9.00
CA GLN A 141 19.00 5.70 8.14
C GLN A 141 17.48 5.68 8.31
N TRP A 142 16.98 5.58 9.55
CA TRP A 142 15.54 5.54 9.82
C TRP A 142 14.79 6.79 9.35
N ILE A 143 15.37 7.97 9.51
CA ILE A 143 14.81 9.23 9.00
C ILE A 143 14.70 9.18 7.46
N GLN A 144 15.74 8.68 6.80
CA GLN A 144 15.74 8.58 5.34
C GLN A 144 14.73 7.55 4.84
N ILE A 145 14.67 6.37 5.46
CA ILE A 145 13.69 5.33 5.13
C ILE A 145 12.27 5.90 5.21
N GLY A 146 11.95 6.63 6.28
CA GLY A 146 10.65 7.28 6.42
C GLY A 146 10.32 8.25 5.29
N ARG A 147 11.27 9.10 4.91
CA ARG A 147 11.12 10.05 3.78
C ARG A 147 10.96 9.34 2.44
N ASP A 148 11.72 8.28 2.22
CA ASP A 148 11.69 7.52 0.97
C ASP A 148 10.36 6.77 0.82
N ILE A 149 9.81 6.22 1.92
CA ILE A 149 8.49 5.61 1.95
C ILE A 149 7.40 6.66 1.70
N GLU A 150 7.47 7.81 2.36
CA GLU A 150 6.53 8.92 2.15
C GLU A 150 6.54 9.37 0.68
N PHE A 151 7.72 9.53 0.10
CA PHE A 151 7.87 9.88 -1.32
C PHE A 151 7.27 8.82 -2.23
N GLU A 152 7.56 7.55 -1.98
CA GLU A 152 7.06 6.42 -2.80
C GLU A 152 5.54 6.35 -2.75
N ILE A 153 4.95 6.31 -1.55
CA ILE A 153 3.49 6.30 -1.37
C ILE A 153 2.87 7.55 -2.01
N GLY A 154 3.44 8.73 -1.74
CA GLY A 154 2.97 9.99 -2.28
C GLY A 154 2.99 10.03 -3.81
N ARG A 155 3.94 9.35 -4.46
CA ARG A 155 3.98 9.20 -5.91
C ARG A 155 2.79 8.37 -6.41
N TRP A 156 2.52 7.23 -5.79
CA TRP A 156 1.43 6.35 -6.16
C TRP A 156 0.05 6.99 -5.96
N VAL A 157 -0.21 7.60 -4.81
CA VAL A 157 -1.53 8.20 -4.52
C VAL A 157 -1.85 9.42 -5.40
N ARG A 158 -0.85 10.00 -6.06
CA ARG A 158 -1.07 11.07 -7.06
C ARG A 158 -1.51 10.55 -8.43
N LEU A 159 -1.49 9.24 -8.68
CA LEU A 159 -2.10 8.72 -9.90
C LEU A 159 -3.58 9.11 -9.95
N PRO A 160 -4.08 9.57 -11.11
CA PRO A 160 -5.49 9.94 -11.28
C PRO A 160 -6.39 8.70 -11.41
N SER A 161 -6.22 7.74 -10.50
CA SER A 161 -6.91 6.45 -10.47
C SER A 161 -7.41 6.17 -9.08
N ASN A 162 -8.45 5.39 -8.91
CA ASN A 162 -8.75 4.78 -7.62
C ASN A 162 -7.62 3.84 -7.23
N MET A 163 -7.37 3.70 -5.94
CA MET A 163 -6.26 2.91 -5.46
C MET A 163 -6.66 2.03 -4.30
N TYR A 164 -6.17 0.81 -4.33
CA TYR A 164 -6.31 -0.15 -3.26
C TYR A 164 -4.95 -0.77 -2.93
N TRP A 165 -4.53 -0.66 -1.66
CA TRP A 165 -3.30 -1.29 -1.17
C TRP A 165 -3.59 -2.25 -0.03
N THR A 166 -2.91 -3.41 -0.05
CA THR A 166 -2.94 -4.36 1.05
C THR A 166 -1.68 -4.22 1.91
N PHE A 167 -1.84 -4.32 3.22
CA PHE A 167 -0.73 -4.31 4.17
C PHE A 167 -0.87 -5.45 5.16
N TRP A 168 0.24 -5.89 5.72
CA TRP A 168 0.23 -6.77 6.88
C TRP A 168 -0.13 -5.99 8.13
N GLU A 169 -0.60 -6.71 9.13
CA GLU A 169 -0.77 -6.22 10.48
C GLU A 169 0.55 -6.35 11.22
N ASP A 170 0.96 -5.31 11.94
CA ASP A 170 2.15 -5.34 12.77
C ASP A 170 1.99 -6.38 13.89
N GLU A 171 2.72 -7.50 13.80
CA GLU A 171 2.64 -8.58 14.77
C GLU A 171 3.12 -8.18 16.16
N THR A 172 4.02 -7.19 16.25
CA THR A 172 4.46 -6.66 17.55
C THR A 172 3.33 -5.93 18.26
N SER A 173 2.34 -5.43 17.49
CA SER A 173 1.14 -4.79 18.04
C SER A 173 0.23 -5.79 18.77
N LYS A 174 0.30 -7.10 18.49
CA LYS A 174 -0.49 -8.11 19.24
C LYS A 174 -0.08 -8.14 20.72
N GLY A 175 1.21 -8.22 21.01
CA GLY A 175 1.70 -8.14 22.39
C GLY A 175 1.55 -6.74 23.01
N GLN A 176 1.45 -5.71 22.17
CA GLN A 176 1.20 -4.34 22.61
C GLN A 176 -0.29 -4.04 22.79
N TYR A 177 -1.16 -4.72 22.03
CA TYR A 177 -2.61 -4.67 22.19
C TYR A 177 -3.04 -5.16 23.59
N GLU A 178 -2.41 -6.22 24.10
CA GLU A 178 -2.56 -6.67 25.49
C GLU A 178 -2.13 -5.59 26.50
N LYS A 179 -1.29 -4.63 26.07
CA LYS A 179 -0.85 -3.45 26.84
C LYS A 179 -1.62 -2.18 26.50
N GLY A 180 -2.73 -2.28 25.76
CA GLY A 180 -3.59 -1.16 25.40
C GLY A 180 -3.10 -0.28 24.22
N LEU A 181 -2.13 -0.74 23.43
CA LEU A 181 -1.70 -0.05 22.21
C LEU A 181 -2.50 -0.51 20.99
N PRO A 182 -2.82 0.40 20.03
CA PRO A 182 -3.68 0.06 18.92
C PRO A 182 -3.01 -0.89 17.91
N MET A 183 -3.80 -1.78 17.33
CA MET A 183 -3.42 -2.56 16.16
C MET A 183 -3.16 -1.61 14.98
N GLN A 184 -2.10 -1.85 14.21
CA GLN A 184 -1.67 -0.94 13.17
C GLN A 184 -1.07 -1.66 11.95
N VAL A 185 -0.86 -0.89 10.89
CA VAL A 185 -0.18 -1.35 9.67
C VAL A 185 1.26 -1.71 9.97
N ASP A 186 1.74 -2.83 9.42
CA ASP A 186 3.16 -3.15 9.39
C ASP A 186 3.85 -2.37 8.27
N ALA A 187 4.74 -1.47 8.68
CA ALA A 187 5.59 -0.69 7.79
C ALA A 187 6.88 -0.29 8.51
N PRO A 188 7.99 -0.11 7.77
CA PRO A 188 9.27 0.25 8.36
C PRO A 188 9.21 1.58 9.13
N GLY A 189 9.35 1.49 10.44
CA GLY A 189 9.41 2.61 11.36
C GLY A 189 8.10 3.41 11.52
N LYS A 190 8.09 4.34 12.48
CA LYS A 190 6.94 5.21 12.73
C LYS A 190 6.61 6.11 11.53
N ALA A 191 7.63 6.70 10.91
CA ALA A 191 7.44 7.62 9.79
C ALA A 191 6.80 6.91 8.58
N GLY A 192 7.18 5.66 8.29
CA GLY A 192 6.56 4.86 7.23
C GLY A 192 5.08 4.58 7.50
N ARG A 193 4.73 4.25 8.74
CA ARG A 193 3.33 4.10 9.16
C ARG A 193 2.55 5.39 9.04
N ASP A 194 3.11 6.50 9.53
CA ASP A 194 2.46 7.81 9.47
C ASP A 194 2.21 8.26 8.01
N ALA A 195 3.14 7.94 7.09
CA ALA A 195 2.97 8.20 5.67
C ALA A 195 1.76 7.47 5.07
N ILE A 196 1.55 6.19 5.44
CA ILE A 196 0.38 5.42 5.00
C ILE A 196 -0.91 6.07 5.50
N TYR A 197 -1.01 6.35 6.80
CA TYR A 197 -2.18 7.00 7.38
C TYR A 197 -2.40 8.43 6.83
N GLY A 198 -1.33 9.12 6.43
CA GLY A 198 -1.40 10.43 5.81
C GLY A 198 -1.96 10.40 4.38
N ALA A 199 -1.54 9.42 3.60
CA ALA A 199 -1.75 9.38 2.15
C ALA A 199 -3.10 8.81 1.72
N PHE A 200 -3.63 7.79 2.43
CA PHE A 200 -4.88 7.13 2.06
C PHE A 200 -6.10 7.82 2.67
N ASP A 201 -7.23 7.80 1.97
CA ASP A 201 -8.51 8.33 2.44
C ASP A 201 -9.12 7.42 3.51
N PHE A 202 -9.01 6.11 3.30
CA PHE A 202 -9.50 5.09 4.21
C PHE A 202 -8.37 4.10 4.54
N VAL A 203 -8.14 3.87 5.82
CA VAL A 203 -7.24 2.83 6.33
C VAL A 203 -8.03 2.02 7.35
N MET A 204 -8.35 0.76 7.03
CA MET A 204 -9.18 -0.10 7.86
C MET A 204 -8.50 -1.45 8.09
N ARG A 205 -8.79 -2.06 9.24
CA ARG A 205 -8.34 -3.41 9.56
C ARG A 205 -9.33 -4.44 9.03
N LEU A 206 -8.84 -5.45 8.30
CA LEU A 206 -9.60 -6.64 7.96
C LEU A 206 -9.32 -7.77 8.94
N VAL A 207 -10.39 -8.38 9.41
CA VAL A 207 -10.35 -9.60 10.21
C VAL A 207 -11.27 -10.65 9.61
N ARG A 208 -10.99 -11.91 9.89
CA ARG A 208 -11.88 -13.01 9.54
C ARG A 208 -12.60 -13.48 10.79
N GLU A 209 -13.94 -13.48 10.75
CA GLU A 209 -14.80 -13.97 11.80
C GLU A 209 -15.60 -15.16 11.24
N GLY A 210 -15.07 -16.38 11.46
CA GLY A 210 -15.56 -17.59 10.79
C GLY A 210 -15.30 -17.51 9.28
N GLU A 211 -16.35 -17.64 8.47
CA GLU A 211 -16.24 -17.54 7.00
C GLU A 211 -16.34 -16.09 6.50
N LYS A 212 -16.71 -15.14 7.37
CA LYS A 212 -16.99 -13.76 7.00
C LYS A 212 -15.75 -12.89 7.09
N VAL A 213 -15.61 -12.00 6.12
CA VAL A 213 -14.62 -10.91 6.16
C VAL A 213 -15.27 -9.70 6.80
N VAL A 214 -14.61 -9.11 7.80
CA VAL A 214 -15.13 -7.97 8.55
C VAL A 214 -14.11 -6.84 8.47
N ALA A 215 -14.53 -5.66 8.04
CA ALA A 215 -13.71 -4.47 8.13
C ALA A 215 -14.02 -3.72 9.43
N LYS A 216 -12.97 -3.31 10.11
CA LYS A 216 -13.05 -2.58 11.38
C LYS A 216 -12.27 -1.28 11.29
N HIS A 217 -12.84 -0.22 11.80
CA HIS A 217 -12.14 1.01 12.08
C HIS A 217 -12.51 1.54 13.47
N ASP A 218 -11.62 2.34 14.03
CA ASP A 218 -11.80 2.94 15.36
C ASP A 218 -11.59 4.46 15.22
N PRO A 219 -12.65 5.25 15.30
CA PRO A 219 -12.56 6.70 15.18
C PRO A 219 -11.69 7.33 16.28
N ASP A 220 -11.68 6.72 17.48
CA ASP A 220 -10.86 7.18 18.61
C ASP A 220 -9.40 6.72 18.52
N ARG A 221 -9.10 5.80 17.62
CA ARG A 221 -7.76 5.22 17.40
C ARG A 221 -7.14 4.54 18.63
N LYS A 222 -7.98 4.12 19.59
CA LYS A 222 -7.53 3.46 20.83
C LYS A 222 -7.18 1.99 20.63
N MET A 223 -8.02 1.30 19.85
CA MET A 223 -7.90 -0.15 19.63
C MET A 223 -7.32 -0.48 18.25
N ILE A 224 -7.67 0.31 17.24
CA ILE A 224 -7.23 0.15 15.87
C ILE A 224 -6.78 1.52 15.37
N ARG A 225 -5.52 1.62 14.96
CA ARG A 225 -5.08 2.82 14.26
C ARG A 225 -5.65 2.81 12.85
N SER A 226 -6.72 3.54 12.64
CA SER A 226 -7.45 3.62 11.38
C SER A 226 -7.66 5.05 10.97
N LYS A 227 -8.11 5.25 9.73
CA LYS A 227 -8.48 6.55 9.18
C LYS A 227 -9.71 6.37 8.31
N THR A 228 -10.67 7.25 8.47
CA THR A 228 -11.80 7.43 7.57
C THR A 228 -11.94 8.91 7.26
N ARG A 229 -12.33 9.23 6.04
CA ARG A 229 -12.68 10.58 5.65
C ARG A 229 -14.20 10.75 5.81
N ASP A 230 -14.64 11.11 7.01
CA ASP A 230 -16.05 11.24 7.33
C ASP A 230 -16.70 12.51 6.73
N ASP A 231 -15.89 13.46 6.32
CA ASP A 231 -16.30 14.77 5.81
C ASP A 231 -16.34 14.86 4.27
N TRP A 232 -16.20 13.74 3.59
CA TRP A 232 -16.27 13.70 2.14
C TRP A 232 -17.69 13.98 1.67
N ALA A 233 -17.92 15.18 1.14
CA ALA A 233 -19.23 15.69 0.72
C ALA A 233 -20.29 15.80 1.84
N GLY A 234 -19.88 15.95 3.10
CA GLY A 234 -20.76 16.45 4.16
C GLY A 234 -21.58 15.44 4.92
N SER A 235 -21.41 14.10 4.78
CA SER A 235 -22.19 13.19 5.62
C SER A 235 -21.96 11.67 5.50
N ILE A 236 -20.87 11.18 4.95
CA ILE A 236 -20.66 9.72 4.93
C ILE A 236 -20.11 9.28 6.29
N LYS A 237 -20.97 8.70 7.11
CA LYS A 237 -20.54 8.03 8.34
C LYS A 237 -20.18 6.58 8.02
N VAL A 238 -18.88 6.25 8.07
CA VAL A 238 -18.42 4.88 7.93
C VAL A 238 -18.69 4.11 9.21
N PRO A 239 -19.45 2.99 9.18
CA PRO A 239 -19.69 2.18 10.38
C PRO A 239 -18.37 1.65 10.96
N THR A 240 -18.23 1.63 12.28
CA THR A 240 -17.02 1.12 12.97
C THR A 240 -16.75 -0.35 12.71
N THR A 241 -17.77 -1.10 12.29
CA THR A 241 -17.69 -2.51 11.91
C THR A 241 -18.59 -2.75 10.70
N ILE A 242 -18.00 -3.23 9.61
CA ILE A 242 -18.71 -3.60 8.38
C ILE A 242 -18.58 -5.11 8.23
N LYS A 243 -19.68 -5.82 8.50
CA LYS A 243 -19.77 -7.29 8.33
C LYS A 243 -19.91 -7.65 6.86
N ASP A 244 -19.45 -8.84 6.50
CA ASP A 244 -19.46 -9.36 5.12
C ASP A 244 -18.83 -8.35 4.14
N PHE A 245 -17.69 -7.78 4.55
CA PHE A 245 -17.06 -6.65 3.86
C PHE A 245 -16.70 -7.01 2.42
N ASN A 246 -17.23 -6.20 1.53
CA ASN A 246 -16.93 -6.20 0.10
C ASN A 246 -16.48 -4.80 -0.31
N LEU A 247 -15.24 -4.67 -0.76
CA LEU A 247 -14.67 -3.37 -1.12
C LEU A 247 -15.43 -2.69 -2.25
N ALA A 248 -15.88 -3.44 -3.25
CA ALA A 248 -16.65 -2.88 -4.35
C ALA A 248 -17.99 -2.32 -3.86
N ALA A 249 -18.73 -3.07 -3.04
CA ALA A 249 -19.97 -2.59 -2.42
C ALA A 249 -19.71 -1.37 -1.52
N PHE A 250 -18.65 -1.38 -0.72
CA PHE A 250 -18.26 -0.24 0.09
C PHE A 250 -18.07 1.03 -0.75
N VAL A 251 -17.39 0.92 -1.89
CA VAL A 251 -17.16 2.05 -2.78
C VAL A 251 -18.45 2.53 -3.45
N THR A 252 -19.27 1.60 -3.94
CA THR A 252 -20.47 1.94 -4.72
C THR A 252 -21.65 2.37 -3.85
N GLU A 253 -21.83 1.73 -2.72
CA GLU A 253 -22.99 1.92 -1.85
C GLU A 253 -22.72 2.92 -0.73
N THR A 254 -21.57 2.76 -0.03
CA THR A 254 -21.22 3.64 1.09
C THR A 254 -20.65 4.97 0.63
N LEU A 255 -19.81 4.96 -0.41
CA LEU A 255 -19.20 6.17 -0.97
C LEU A 255 -20.01 6.77 -2.12
N HIS A 256 -21.17 6.16 -2.48
CA HIS A 256 -22.07 6.60 -3.55
C HIS A 256 -21.38 6.85 -4.89
N ARG A 257 -20.42 5.98 -5.26
CA ARG A 257 -19.76 6.05 -6.55
C ARG A 257 -20.43 5.11 -7.55
N PRO A 258 -20.85 5.62 -8.72
CA PRO A 258 -21.48 4.76 -9.73
C PRO A 258 -20.48 3.72 -10.25
N VAL A 259 -20.93 2.50 -10.39
CA VAL A 259 -20.26 1.47 -11.20
C VAL A 259 -20.46 1.90 -12.66
N ASN A 260 -19.38 2.07 -13.41
CA ASN A 260 -19.51 2.19 -14.87
C ASN A 260 -20.01 0.85 -15.37
N ALA A 261 -21.23 0.81 -15.87
CA ALA A 261 -21.77 -0.40 -16.49
C ALA A 261 -20.77 -0.86 -17.58
N PRO A 262 -20.47 -2.17 -17.67
CA PRO A 262 -19.67 -2.67 -18.77
C PRO A 262 -20.31 -2.22 -20.09
N PRO A 263 -19.52 -1.89 -21.13
CA PRO A 263 -20.06 -1.50 -22.41
C PRO A 263 -21.02 -2.59 -22.85
N THR A 264 -22.27 -2.22 -23.04
CA THR A 264 -23.30 -3.11 -23.59
C THR A 264 -22.73 -3.64 -24.89
N GLN A 265 -22.46 -4.94 -24.97
CA GLN A 265 -22.17 -5.57 -26.24
C GLN A 265 -23.41 -5.30 -27.10
N GLU A 266 -23.27 -4.35 -28.03
CA GLU A 266 -24.27 -4.23 -29.08
C GLU A 266 -24.36 -5.57 -29.77
N ALA A 267 -25.51 -6.22 -29.57
CA ALA A 267 -25.86 -7.41 -30.31
C ALA A 267 -25.82 -7.01 -31.80
N SER A 268 -24.76 -7.45 -32.46
CA SER A 268 -24.70 -7.37 -33.93
C SER A 268 -25.82 -8.23 -34.47
N ALA A 269 -26.88 -7.58 -34.92
CA ALA A 269 -27.93 -8.16 -35.74
C ALA A 269 -27.41 -8.50 -37.15
#